data_367eda44debf3154a47897ff2a28cfa3
#
_entry.id   367eda44debf3154a47897ff2a28cfa3
#
_cell.length_a   1.000
_cell.length_b   1.000
_cell.length_c   1.000
_cell.angle_alpha   90.00
_cell.angle_beta   90.00
_cell.angle_gamma   90.00
#
_symmetry.space_group_name_H-M   'P 1'
#
loop_
_entity.id
_entity.type
_entity.pdbx_description
1 polymer ?
#
loop_
_entity_poly.entity_id
_entity_poly.type
_entity_poly.pdbx_seq_one_letter_code
_entity_poly.pdbx_strand_id
1 'polypeptide(L)'
;MRAVNRRAFVIIVVVAVAVRLMLLATPFANLPDVYYYDAQAAHALLSGSNPYGHNYTVQTGLATQGAGNVFAYLPGVVEFLVPFGAAGDVRLGLVACDVLVALALYSLKGRWAGPTAAVYLLLPTGVLFSTWYPNDTVVGMAFLGIAFATRARGRYGISAAFNGLSLASSQFVWLFYPFVLLAELKARRFEETILSLLVAFVAVGPFIFWNPAAFVSNTIYFEFGRPVLELLTHGPSGINLNPTLSGLMVTLFGASVPLIVKAGIVAAVLIPLLWKASTPQKVLLNGSFFLIIAILVLPNDFFWVYLELPLMTLMVWFLSSRGPETLPIVNP
;
A
#
# COMPACT_ATOMS: atom_id res chain seq x y z
N MET A 1 -23.24 14.67 16.01
CA MET A 1 -22.26 13.67 16.48
C MET A 1 -21.17 14.39 17.27
N ARG A 2 -20.90 13.96 18.50
CA ARG A 2 -19.77 14.48 19.27
C ARG A 2 -18.46 13.95 18.68
N ALA A 3 -17.42 14.78 18.61
CA ALA A 3 -16.09 14.34 18.20
C ALA A 3 -15.60 13.21 19.13
N VAL A 4 -14.98 12.18 18.59
CA VAL A 4 -14.31 11.15 19.40
C VAL A 4 -13.22 11.85 20.20
N ASN A 5 -13.36 11.88 21.52
CA ASN A 5 -12.35 12.51 22.37
C ASN A 5 -11.09 11.65 22.44
N ARG A 6 -9.98 12.27 22.87
CA ARG A 6 -8.67 11.60 22.93
C ARG A 6 -8.70 10.30 23.73
N ARG A 7 -9.44 10.28 24.86
CA ARG A 7 -9.52 9.07 25.71
C ARG A 7 -10.23 7.92 24.99
N ALA A 8 -11.39 8.21 24.37
CA ALA A 8 -12.12 7.22 23.59
C ALA A 8 -11.28 6.68 22.40
N PHE A 9 -10.54 7.55 21.71
CA PHE A 9 -9.66 7.12 20.62
C PHE A 9 -8.53 6.20 21.12
N VAL A 10 -7.89 6.53 22.24
CA VAL A 10 -6.87 5.67 22.86
C VAL A 10 -7.46 4.30 23.23
N ILE A 11 -8.65 4.26 23.81
CA ILE A 11 -9.33 2.98 24.11
C ILE A 11 -9.57 2.18 22.85
N ILE A 12 -10.03 2.81 21.77
CA ILE A 12 -10.24 2.13 20.47
C ILE A 12 -8.93 1.55 19.95
N VAL A 13 -7.84 2.32 19.99
CA VAL A 13 -6.51 1.83 19.56
C VAL A 13 -6.09 0.63 20.41
N VAL A 14 -6.19 0.72 21.74
CA VAL A 14 -5.82 -0.38 22.63
C VAL A 14 -6.64 -1.63 22.35
N VAL A 15 -7.95 -1.51 22.19
CA VAL A 15 -8.83 -2.65 21.85
C VAL A 15 -8.48 -3.22 20.48
N ALA A 16 -8.29 -2.37 19.47
CA ALA A 16 -7.96 -2.82 18.14
C ALA A 16 -6.61 -3.55 18.07
N VAL A 17 -5.60 -3.08 18.82
CA VAL A 17 -4.31 -3.76 18.96
C VAL A 17 -4.47 -5.07 19.73
N ALA A 18 -5.19 -5.09 20.84
CA ALA A 18 -5.42 -6.29 21.63
C ALA A 18 -6.08 -7.41 20.78
N VAL A 19 -7.11 -7.05 20.00
CA VAL A 19 -7.78 -8.00 19.07
C VAL A 19 -6.78 -8.56 18.06
N ARG A 20 -5.95 -7.72 17.45
CA ARG A 20 -4.92 -8.17 16.49
C ARG A 20 -3.88 -9.08 17.13
N LEU A 21 -3.39 -8.73 18.32
CA LEU A 21 -2.43 -9.58 19.05
C LEU A 21 -3.05 -10.92 19.43
N MET A 22 -4.32 -10.96 19.82
CA MET A 22 -5.03 -12.23 20.07
C MET A 22 -5.14 -13.07 18.79
N LEU A 23 -5.43 -12.45 17.65
CA LEU A 23 -5.48 -13.14 16.37
C LEU A 23 -4.09 -13.65 15.93
N LEU A 24 -3.02 -12.89 16.17
CA LEU A 24 -1.64 -13.34 15.90
C LEU A 24 -1.27 -14.58 16.74
N ALA A 25 -1.74 -14.64 17.99
CA ALA A 25 -1.51 -15.77 18.88
C ALA A 25 -2.35 -17.00 18.54
N THR A 26 -3.38 -16.86 17.69
CA THR A 26 -4.20 -17.99 17.26
C THR A 26 -3.46 -18.82 16.20
N PRO A 27 -3.29 -20.13 16.40
CA PRO A 27 -2.63 -20.96 15.41
C PRO A 27 -3.55 -21.13 14.19
N PHE A 28 -3.21 -20.45 13.11
CA PHE A 28 -3.85 -20.67 11.81
C PHE A 28 -3.09 -21.75 11.04
N ALA A 29 -3.80 -22.76 10.57
CA ALA A 29 -3.21 -23.91 9.89
C ALA A 29 -2.51 -23.54 8.57
N ASN A 30 -2.94 -22.47 7.91
CA ASN A 30 -2.44 -22.07 6.59
C ASN A 30 -2.38 -20.52 6.50
N LEU A 31 -1.21 -19.96 6.77
CA LEU A 31 -0.95 -18.55 6.43
C LEU A 31 -0.69 -18.42 4.92
N PRO A 32 -1.08 -17.32 4.27
CA PRO A 32 -0.80 -17.09 2.87
C PRO A 32 0.70 -16.96 2.60
N ASP A 33 1.07 -17.13 1.34
CA ASP A 33 2.44 -17.10 0.84
C ASP A 33 3.17 -15.79 1.18
N VAL A 34 2.49 -14.66 1.16
CA VAL A 34 3.02 -13.33 1.53
C VAL A 34 3.70 -13.35 2.90
N TYR A 35 3.09 -13.98 3.89
CA TYR A 35 3.70 -14.12 5.22
C TYR A 35 5.08 -14.77 5.17
N TYR A 36 5.18 -15.86 4.40
CA TYR A 36 6.44 -16.60 4.29
C TYR A 36 7.49 -15.82 3.52
N TYR A 37 7.09 -15.07 2.47
CA TYR A 37 8.00 -14.23 1.72
C TYR A 37 8.54 -13.09 2.59
N ASP A 38 7.69 -12.39 3.32
CA ASP A 38 8.08 -11.30 4.21
C ASP A 38 9.00 -11.78 5.34
N ALA A 39 8.65 -12.89 6.00
CA ALA A 39 9.44 -13.43 7.09
C ALA A 39 10.83 -13.91 6.62
N GLN A 40 10.89 -14.62 5.50
CA GLN A 40 12.15 -15.13 4.96
C GLN A 40 13.01 -14.01 4.36
N ALA A 41 12.39 -13.01 3.69
CA ALA A 41 13.09 -11.83 3.19
C ALA A 41 13.70 -10.99 4.32
N ALA A 42 12.94 -10.79 5.41
CA ALA A 42 13.45 -10.09 6.61
C ALA A 42 14.63 -10.86 7.22
N HIS A 43 14.54 -12.19 7.31
CA HIS A 43 15.63 -13.04 7.81
C HIS A 43 16.85 -13.01 6.87
N ALA A 44 16.64 -13.06 5.54
CA ALA A 44 17.72 -12.93 4.56
C ALA A 44 18.48 -11.62 4.75
N LEU A 45 17.76 -10.50 4.88
CA LEU A 45 18.37 -9.19 5.07
C LEU A 45 19.12 -9.10 6.43
N LEU A 46 18.56 -9.65 7.50
CA LEU A 46 19.24 -9.76 8.80
C LEU A 46 20.54 -10.55 8.74
N SER A 47 20.60 -11.59 7.92
CA SER A 47 21.81 -12.39 7.72
C SER A 47 22.80 -11.78 6.70
N GLY A 48 22.54 -10.57 6.20
CA GLY A 48 23.38 -9.90 5.21
C GLY A 48 23.23 -10.47 3.79
N SER A 49 22.13 -11.21 3.52
CA SER A 49 21.83 -11.77 2.19
C SER A 49 20.82 -10.90 1.46
N ASN A 50 20.95 -10.81 0.13
CA ASN A 50 20.00 -10.06 -0.68
C ASN A 50 18.65 -10.79 -0.70
N PRO A 51 17.52 -10.16 -0.32
CA PRO A 51 16.21 -10.78 -0.37
C PRO A 51 15.73 -11.08 -1.80
N TYR A 52 16.30 -10.43 -2.82
CA TYR A 52 15.97 -10.68 -4.22
C TYR A 52 16.87 -11.78 -4.80
N GLY A 53 16.29 -12.63 -5.65
CA GLY A 53 17.04 -13.72 -6.29
C GLY A 53 17.09 -15.01 -5.46
N HIS A 54 16.35 -15.08 -4.35
CA HIS A 54 16.11 -16.31 -3.60
C HIS A 54 14.79 -16.95 -4.03
N ASN A 55 14.77 -18.29 -4.05
CA ASN A 55 13.52 -19.05 -4.08
C ASN A 55 13.11 -19.34 -2.64
N TYR A 56 12.00 -18.78 -2.23
CA TYR A 56 11.48 -18.94 -0.88
C TYR A 56 10.63 -20.21 -0.73
N THR A 57 10.66 -20.82 0.43
CA THR A 57 9.86 -22.02 0.71
C THR A 57 8.50 -21.61 1.26
N VAL A 58 7.42 -21.98 0.57
CA VAL A 58 6.05 -21.81 1.03
C VAL A 58 5.52 -23.13 1.55
N GLN A 59 5.12 -23.16 2.82
CA GLN A 59 4.67 -24.40 3.50
C GLN A 59 3.21 -24.77 3.20
N THR A 60 2.52 -24.00 2.37
CA THR A 60 1.10 -24.19 2.10
C THR A 60 0.85 -24.57 0.66
N GLY A 61 -0.16 -25.42 0.42
CA GLY A 61 -0.65 -25.75 -0.92
C GLY A 61 -1.32 -24.56 -1.68
N LEU A 62 -1.18 -23.35 -1.12
CA LEU A 62 -1.58 -22.07 -1.69
C LEU A 62 -0.45 -21.36 -2.45
N ALA A 63 0.64 -22.08 -2.75
CA ALA A 63 1.67 -21.55 -3.64
C ALA A 63 1.02 -21.02 -4.92
N THR A 64 1.26 -19.76 -5.22
CA THR A 64 0.76 -19.11 -6.44
C THR A 64 1.17 -19.94 -7.64
N GLN A 65 0.19 -20.57 -8.29
CA GLN A 65 0.43 -21.45 -9.42
C GLN A 65 1.16 -20.67 -10.52
N GLY A 66 2.38 -21.12 -10.86
CA GLY A 66 3.13 -20.63 -12.00
C GLY A 66 3.98 -19.37 -11.82
N ALA A 67 3.88 -18.64 -10.70
CA ALA A 67 4.85 -17.60 -10.35
C ALA A 67 5.88 -18.20 -9.40
N GLY A 68 7.18 -17.98 -9.61
CA GLY A 68 8.23 -18.46 -8.72
C GLY A 68 8.00 -17.95 -7.28
N ASN A 69 8.45 -18.71 -6.27
CA ASN A 69 8.39 -18.30 -4.86
C ASN A 69 9.45 -17.21 -4.60
N VAL A 70 9.14 -15.98 -4.96
CA VAL A 70 10.06 -14.83 -4.89
C VAL A 70 9.50 -13.71 -4.02
N PHE A 71 10.38 -12.91 -3.44
CA PHE A 71 9.98 -11.66 -2.79
C PHE A 71 9.72 -10.60 -3.86
N ALA A 72 8.45 -10.25 -4.06
CA ALA A 72 8.00 -9.36 -5.14
C ALA A 72 7.81 -7.91 -4.73
N TYR A 73 8.04 -7.59 -3.45
CA TYR A 73 7.77 -6.27 -2.89
C TYR A 73 8.98 -5.36 -2.92
N LEU A 74 8.76 -4.05 -2.72
CA LEU A 74 9.84 -3.08 -2.70
C LEU A 74 10.67 -3.16 -1.42
N PRO A 75 11.95 -2.74 -1.46
CA PRO A 75 12.87 -2.85 -0.32
C PRO A 75 12.38 -2.22 0.98
N GLY A 76 11.69 -1.07 0.90
CA GLY A 76 11.17 -0.39 2.09
C GLY A 76 10.21 -1.25 2.92
N VAL A 77 9.58 -2.28 2.32
CA VAL A 77 8.79 -3.26 3.07
C VAL A 77 9.70 -4.10 3.95
N VAL A 78 10.67 -4.79 3.35
CA VAL A 78 11.55 -5.68 4.11
C VAL A 78 12.39 -4.92 5.12
N GLU A 79 12.93 -3.74 4.77
CA GLU A 79 13.67 -2.88 5.69
C GLU A 79 12.85 -2.51 6.93
N PHE A 80 11.57 -2.18 6.73
CA PHE A 80 10.65 -1.90 7.84
C PHE A 80 10.33 -3.15 8.66
N LEU A 81 10.18 -4.32 8.04
CA LEU A 81 9.79 -5.56 8.71
C LEU A 81 10.95 -6.27 9.43
N VAL A 82 12.20 -5.97 9.10
CA VAL A 82 13.40 -6.58 9.72
C VAL A 82 13.34 -6.61 11.25
N PRO A 83 13.08 -5.51 11.98
CA PRO A 83 13.06 -5.54 13.45
C PRO A 83 11.95 -6.43 14.02
N PHE A 84 10.84 -6.57 13.33
CA PHE A 84 9.71 -7.40 13.72
C PHE A 84 9.98 -8.88 13.41
N GLY A 85 10.64 -9.18 12.28
CA GLY A 85 11.15 -10.51 11.98
C GLY A 85 12.17 -10.99 13.01
N ALA A 86 13.08 -10.10 13.43
CA ALA A 86 14.00 -10.37 14.53
C ALA A 86 13.28 -10.61 15.88
N ALA A 87 12.14 -9.97 16.10
CA ALA A 87 11.29 -10.19 17.27
C ALA A 87 10.40 -11.43 17.17
N GLY A 88 10.43 -12.15 16.03
CA GLY A 88 9.77 -13.43 15.82
C GLY A 88 8.53 -13.44 14.93
N ASP A 89 7.92 -12.28 14.62
CA ASP A 89 6.76 -12.23 13.73
C ASP A 89 6.65 -10.89 12.97
N VAL A 90 6.83 -10.93 11.66
CA VAL A 90 6.74 -9.76 10.77
C VAL A 90 5.35 -9.08 10.80
N ARG A 91 4.29 -9.82 11.13
CA ARG A 91 2.93 -9.28 11.22
C ARG A 91 2.79 -8.22 12.33
N LEU A 92 3.65 -8.25 13.35
CA LEU A 92 3.70 -7.17 14.35
C LEU A 92 4.01 -5.81 13.69
N GLY A 93 4.85 -5.80 12.65
CA GLY A 93 5.12 -4.61 11.85
C GLY A 93 3.88 -4.12 11.09
N LEU A 94 3.09 -5.03 10.52
CA LEU A 94 1.86 -4.68 9.81
C LEU A 94 0.80 -4.11 10.78
N VAL A 95 0.67 -4.70 11.96
CA VAL A 95 -0.19 -4.15 13.04
C VAL A 95 0.28 -2.74 13.45
N ALA A 96 1.58 -2.53 13.56
CA ALA A 96 2.13 -1.20 13.85
C ALA A 96 1.80 -0.19 12.73
N CYS A 97 1.88 -0.61 11.45
CA CYS A 97 1.48 0.22 10.32
C CYS A 97 0.01 0.60 10.35
N ASP A 98 -0.91 -0.32 10.64
CA ASP A 98 -2.33 -0.01 10.82
C ASP A 98 -2.56 1.08 11.88
N VAL A 99 -1.87 0.97 13.00
CA VAL A 99 -1.93 1.98 14.07
C VAL A 99 -1.37 3.31 13.57
N LEU A 100 -0.26 3.30 12.83
CA LEU A 100 0.33 4.53 12.27
C LEU A 100 -0.60 5.21 11.27
N VAL A 101 -1.29 4.46 10.39
CA VAL A 101 -2.32 5.01 9.48
C VAL A 101 -3.44 5.67 10.29
N ALA A 102 -3.96 4.98 11.31
CA ALA A 102 -5.04 5.52 12.15
C ALA A 102 -4.60 6.79 12.92
N LEU A 103 -3.38 6.79 13.45
CA LEU A 103 -2.81 7.97 14.11
C LEU A 103 -2.62 9.12 13.12
N ALA A 104 -2.20 8.83 11.90
CA ALA A 104 -2.10 9.83 10.83
C ALA A 104 -3.47 10.44 10.52
N LEU A 105 -4.50 9.62 10.29
CA LEU A 105 -5.88 10.07 10.06
C LEU A 105 -6.42 10.89 11.24
N TYR A 106 -6.23 10.40 12.47
CA TYR A 106 -6.65 11.13 13.69
C TYR A 106 -5.98 12.50 13.79
N SER A 107 -4.73 12.58 13.35
CA SER A 107 -3.90 13.78 13.43
C SER A 107 -4.25 14.86 12.43
N LEU A 108 -5.05 14.55 11.39
CA LEU A 108 -5.50 15.53 10.39
C LEU A 108 -6.48 16.55 10.93
N LYS A 109 -6.90 16.39 12.20
CA LYS A 109 -7.81 17.28 12.91
C LYS A 109 -9.23 17.36 12.30
N GLY A 110 -10.13 18.03 12.99
CA GLY A 110 -11.52 18.15 12.61
C GLY A 110 -12.43 17.13 13.31
N ARG A 111 -13.73 17.41 13.32
CA ARG A 111 -14.75 16.60 14.05
C ARG A 111 -14.84 15.14 13.57
N TRP A 112 -14.42 14.87 12.34
CA TRP A 112 -14.50 13.55 11.71
C TRP A 112 -13.21 12.74 11.81
N ALA A 113 -12.07 13.34 12.17
CA ALA A 113 -10.78 12.67 12.23
C ALA A 113 -10.81 11.43 13.15
N GLY A 114 -11.33 11.58 14.36
CA GLY A 114 -11.48 10.48 15.30
C GLY A 114 -12.41 9.35 14.81
N PRO A 115 -13.64 9.67 14.38
CA PRO A 115 -14.51 8.65 13.76
C PRO A 115 -13.92 7.95 12.56
N THR A 116 -13.27 8.67 11.66
CA THR A 116 -12.63 8.08 10.45
C THR A 116 -11.48 7.15 10.83
N ALA A 117 -10.61 7.57 11.74
CA ALA A 117 -9.52 6.74 12.24
C ALA A 117 -10.02 5.49 12.98
N ALA A 118 -11.11 5.62 13.75
CA ALA A 118 -11.75 4.50 14.43
C ALA A 118 -12.35 3.51 13.43
N VAL A 119 -13.06 4.01 12.41
CA VAL A 119 -13.61 3.15 11.33
C VAL A 119 -12.46 2.40 10.63
N TYR A 120 -11.37 3.07 10.27
CA TYR A 120 -10.22 2.43 9.65
C TYR A 120 -9.68 1.26 10.52
N LEU A 121 -9.43 1.51 11.81
CA LEU A 121 -8.90 0.49 12.73
C LEU A 121 -9.83 -0.70 12.96
N LEU A 122 -11.14 -0.46 12.91
CA LEU A 122 -12.16 -1.47 13.21
C LEU A 122 -12.72 -2.14 11.95
N LEU A 123 -12.26 -1.75 10.75
CA LEU A 123 -12.64 -2.45 9.52
C LEU A 123 -12.20 -3.92 9.61
N PRO A 124 -13.12 -4.88 9.46
CA PRO A 124 -12.78 -6.30 9.52
C PRO A 124 -11.68 -6.70 8.51
N THR A 125 -11.69 -6.10 7.34
CA THR A 125 -10.67 -6.30 6.30
C THR A 125 -9.29 -5.90 6.80
N GLY A 126 -9.11 -4.70 7.35
CA GLY A 126 -7.83 -4.25 7.89
C GLY A 126 -7.35 -5.13 9.06
N VAL A 127 -8.27 -5.60 9.92
CA VAL A 127 -7.92 -6.54 10.99
C VAL A 127 -7.40 -7.86 10.42
N LEU A 128 -8.09 -8.43 9.43
CA LEU A 128 -7.69 -9.69 8.80
C LEU A 128 -6.39 -9.54 8.00
N PHE A 129 -6.21 -8.42 7.30
CA PHE A 129 -5.05 -8.19 6.43
C PHE A 129 -3.78 -7.84 7.17
N SER A 130 -3.84 -7.38 8.41
CA SER A 130 -2.64 -7.22 9.25
C SER A 130 -2.30 -8.45 10.09
N THR A 131 -3.19 -9.44 10.16
CA THR A 131 -3.00 -10.60 11.05
C THR A 131 -3.01 -11.94 10.33
N TRP A 132 -4.09 -12.26 9.63
CA TRP A 132 -4.27 -13.57 8.99
C TRP A 132 -3.86 -13.55 7.52
N TYR A 133 -4.12 -12.47 6.81
CA TYR A 133 -3.79 -12.32 5.40
C TYR A 133 -2.87 -11.11 5.21
N PRO A 134 -1.58 -11.23 5.54
CA PRO A 134 -0.65 -10.12 5.54
C PRO A 134 -0.72 -9.28 4.26
N ASN A 135 -0.79 -7.97 4.45
CA ASN A 135 -0.78 -6.99 3.37
C ASN A 135 0.36 -5.99 3.59
N ASP A 136 1.44 -6.19 2.91
CA ASP A 136 2.63 -5.35 2.93
C ASP A 136 2.40 -3.95 2.38
N THR A 137 1.37 -3.74 1.55
CA THR A 137 0.97 -2.41 1.05
C THR A 137 0.69 -1.43 2.19
N VAL A 138 0.27 -1.92 3.38
CA VAL A 138 0.03 -1.10 4.56
C VAL A 138 1.30 -0.36 5.04
N VAL A 139 2.50 -0.86 4.74
CA VAL A 139 3.76 -0.17 5.06
C VAL A 139 3.86 1.13 4.26
N GLY A 140 3.64 1.07 2.95
CA GLY A 140 3.58 2.25 2.09
C GLY A 140 2.47 3.21 2.49
N MET A 141 1.30 2.68 2.89
CA MET A 141 0.17 3.48 3.39
C MET A 141 0.50 4.20 4.70
N ALA A 142 1.19 3.55 5.62
CA ALA A 142 1.59 4.17 6.89
C ALA A 142 2.52 5.37 6.64
N PHE A 143 3.53 5.21 5.80
CA PHE A 143 4.42 6.30 5.43
C PHE A 143 3.69 7.43 4.69
N LEU A 144 2.83 7.11 3.73
CA LEU A 144 2.03 8.11 3.02
C LEU A 144 1.07 8.85 3.97
N GLY A 145 0.45 8.15 4.91
CA GLY A 145 -0.39 8.74 5.95
C GLY A 145 0.38 9.73 6.82
N ILE A 146 1.60 9.36 7.27
CA ILE A 146 2.48 10.26 8.03
C ILE A 146 2.90 11.46 7.17
N ALA A 147 3.16 11.26 5.88
CA ALA A 147 3.46 12.35 4.94
C ALA A 147 2.31 13.36 4.89
N PHE A 148 1.06 12.92 4.73
CA PHE A 148 -0.10 13.81 4.77
C PHE A 148 -0.27 14.51 6.12
N ALA A 149 -0.08 13.78 7.22
CA ALA A 149 -0.21 14.31 8.56
C ALA A 149 0.83 15.38 8.90
N THR A 150 2.08 15.19 8.45
CA THR A 150 3.18 16.14 8.66
C THR A 150 3.06 17.35 7.74
N ARG A 151 2.61 17.14 6.49
CA ARG A 151 2.30 18.22 5.55
C ARG A 151 1.20 19.14 6.07
N ALA A 152 0.12 18.56 6.62
CA ALA A 152 -0.97 19.32 7.24
C ALA A 152 -0.53 20.19 8.43
N ARG A 153 0.67 19.94 8.98
CA ARG A 153 1.31 20.73 10.03
C ARG A 153 2.40 21.67 9.52
N GLY A 154 2.55 21.82 8.21
CA GLY A 154 3.60 22.63 7.60
C GLY A 154 5.02 22.04 7.69
N ARG A 155 5.16 20.76 8.07
CA ARG A 155 6.46 20.08 8.18
C ARG A 155 6.82 19.42 6.85
N TYR A 156 7.08 20.23 5.84
CA TYR A 156 7.20 19.81 4.45
C TYR A 156 8.39 18.87 4.18
N GLY A 157 9.57 19.15 4.76
CA GLY A 157 10.73 18.25 4.62
C GLY A 157 10.50 16.86 5.21
N ILE A 158 9.83 16.78 6.37
CA ILE A 158 9.44 15.48 6.96
C ILE A 158 8.40 14.79 6.08
N SER A 159 7.43 15.54 5.56
CA SER A 159 6.43 15.00 4.61
C SER A 159 7.12 14.41 3.38
N ALA A 160 8.08 15.12 2.79
CA ALA A 160 8.82 14.65 1.63
C ALA A 160 9.61 13.38 1.92
N ALA A 161 10.29 13.29 3.07
CA ALA A 161 11.00 12.09 3.48
C ALA A 161 10.05 10.87 3.60
N PHE A 162 8.90 11.04 4.24
CA PHE A 162 7.92 9.96 4.35
C PHE A 162 7.22 9.63 3.01
N ASN A 163 7.05 10.59 2.09
CA ASN A 163 6.65 10.29 0.71
C ASN A 163 7.69 9.38 0.02
N GLY A 164 8.98 9.67 0.19
CA GLY A 164 10.06 8.84 -0.34
C GLY A 164 10.06 7.42 0.22
N LEU A 165 9.89 7.26 1.54
CA LEU A 165 9.74 5.94 2.17
C LEU A 165 8.50 5.20 1.67
N SER A 166 7.39 5.91 1.44
CA SER A 166 6.18 5.32 0.87
C SER A 166 6.42 4.81 -0.56
N LEU A 167 7.13 5.58 -1.40
CA LEU A 167 7.55 5.16 -2.74
C LEU A 167 8.49 3.94 -2.70
N ALA A 168 9.36 3.86 -1.70
CA ALA A 168 10.25 2.71 -1.51
C ALA A 168 9.54 1.45 -1.02
N SER A 169 8.28 1.56 -0.55
CA SER A 169 7.57 0.46 0.12
C SER A 169 6.37 -0.08 -0.66
N SER A 170 5.86 0.62 -1.68
CA SER A 170 4.68 0.11 -2.40
C SER A 170 4.62 0.59 -3.84
N GLN A 171 4.50 -0.37 -4.77
CA GLN A 171 4.29 -0.10 -6.20
C GLN A 171 2.96 0.65 -6.45
N PHE A 172 1.94 0.42 -5.64
CA PHE A 172 0.67 1.14 -5.76
C PHE A 172 0.80 2.62 -5.43
N VAL A 173 1.74 3.00 -4.56
CA VAL A 173 2.05 4.41 -4.29
C VAL A 173 2.66 5.07 -5.53
N TRP A 174 3.41 4.34 -6.37
CA TRP A 174 3.91 4.89 -7.64
C TRP A 174 2.78 5.35 -8.56
N LEU A 175 1.65 4.62 -8.56
CA LEU A 175 0.48 5.02 -9.34
C LEU A 175 -0.19 6.28 -8.79
N PHE A 176 -0.14 6.50 -7.48
CA PHE A 176 -0.67 7.72 -6.85
C PHE A 176 0.28 8.92 -6.95
N TYR A 177 1.58 8.67 -6.99
CA TYR A 177 2.62 9.71 -6.91
C TYR A 177 2.53 10.81 -7.98
N PRO A 178 2.12 10.57 -9.24
CA PRO A 178 1.90 11.65 -10.21
C PRO A 178 0.99 12.76 -9.71
N PHE A 179 0.01 12.45 -8.86
CA PHE A 179 -0.89 13.44 -8.25
C PHE A 179 -0.20 14.22 -7.15
N VAL A 180 0.64 13.56 -6.32
CA VAL A 180 1.48 14.22 -5.31
C VAL A 180 2.48 15.15 -6.01
N LEU A 181 3.18 14.64 -7.01
CA LEU A 181 4.13 15.39 -7.82
C LEU A 181 3.48 16.64 -8.45
N LEU A 182 2.31 16.49 -9.06
CA LEU A 182 1.57 17.63 -9.63
C LEU A 182 1.23 18.68 -8.57
N ALA A 183 0.86 18.25 -7.36
CA ALA A 183 0.55 19.15 -6.25
C ALA A 183 1.80 19.92 -5.80
N GLU A 184 2.94 19.24 -5.69
CA GLU A 184 4.23 19.85 -5.32
C GLU A 184 4.72 20.84 -6.39
N LEU A 185 4.65 20.46 -7.67
CA LEU A 185 5.03 21.33 -8.80
C LEU A 185 4.18 22.58 -8.85
N LYS A 186 2.84 22.47 -8.66
CA LYS A 186 1.94 23.64 -8.62
C LYS A 186 2.23 24.55 -7.44
N ALA A 187 2.62 23.98 -6.31
CA ALA A 187 3.05 24.72 -5.12
C ALA A 187 4.49 25.27 -5.23
N ARG A 188 5.20 25.04 -6.34
CA ARG A 188 6.60 25.41 -6.56
C ARG A 188 7.56 24.83 -5.51
N ARG A 189 7.28 23.61 -5.02
CA ARG A 189 8.04 22.92 -3.96
C ARG A 189 8.93 21.82 -4.54
N PHE A 190 9.79 22.19 -5.47
CA PHE A 190 10.68 21.24 -6.17
C PHE A 190 11.63 20.49 -5.22
N GLU A 191 12.10 21.16 -4.16
CA GLU A 191 12.94 20.54 -3.16
C GLU A 191 12.28 19.37 -2.42
N GLU A 192 10.96 19.43 -2.21
CA GLU A 192 10.21 18.33 -1.61
C GLU A 192 10.16 17.12 -2.53
N THR A 193 9.92 17.35 -3.83
CA THR A 193 9.97 16.29 -4.84
C THR A 193 11.36 15.65 -4.91
N ILE A 194 12.42 16.47 -4.96
CA ILE A 194 13.80 15.98 -5.01
C ILE A 194 14.12 15.17 -3.74
N LEU A 195 13.73 15.66 -2.57
CA LEU A 195 13.95 14.95 -1.32
C LEU A 195 13.20 13.62 -1.27
N SER A 196 11.93 13.59 -1.74
CA SER A 196 11.15 12.35 -1.81
C SER A 196 11.83 11.30 -2.70
N LEU A 197 12.26 11.71 -3.89
CA LEU A 197 12.95 10.82 -4.82
C LEU A 197 14.33 10.38 -4.30
N LEU A 198 15.06 11.27 -3.64
CA LEU A 198 16.34 10.94 -3.02
C LEU A 198 16.18 9.90 -1.91
N VAL A 199 15.21 10.07 -1.02
CA VAL A 199 14.92 9.11 0.05
C VAL A 199 14.50 7.75 -0.53
N ALA A 200 13.63 7.76 -1.54
CA ALA A 200 13.25 6.53 -2.23
C ALA A 200 14.46 5.84 -2.87
N PHE A 201 15.34 6.61 -3.52
CA PHE A 201 16.55 6.08 -4.15
C PHE A 201 17.54 5.52 -3.11
N VAL A 202 17.71 6.18 -1.97
CA VAL A 202 18.59 5.69 -0.89
C VAL A 202 18.09 4.37 -0.31
N ALA A 203 16.78 4.21 -0.16
CA ALA A 203 16.18 2.94 0.31
C ALA A 203 16.24 1.84 -0.74
N VAL A 204 15.94 2.14 -2.00
CA VAL A 204 15.81 1.12 -3.06
C VAL A 204 17.15 0.85 -3.76
N GLY A 205 17.99 1.88 -3.92
CA GLY A 205 19.24 1.84 -4.70
C GLY A 205 20.19 0.71 -4.31
N PRO A 206 20.50 0.48 -3.03
CA PRO A 206 21.38 -0.61 -2.62
C PRO A 206 20.95 -1.99 -3.20
N PHE A 207 19.67 -2.27 -3.23
CA PHE A 207 19.14 -3.55 -3.72
C PHE A 207 19.20 -3.64 -5.25
N ILE A 208 18.98 -2.51 -5.95
CA ILE A 208 19.17 -2.44 -7.41
C ILE A 208 20.62 -2.74 -7.76
N PHE A 209 21.58 -2.11 -7.06
CA PHE A 209 23.01 -2.33 -7.33
C PHE A 209 23.50 -3.70 -6.89
N TRP A 210 22.88 -4.30 -5.87
CA TRP A 210 23.26 -5.63 -5.37
C TRP A 210 22.95 -6.74 -6.37
N ASN A 211 21.75 -6.75 -6.98
CA ASN A 211 21.37 -7.68 -8.04
C ASN A 211 20.27 -7.08 -8.92
N PRO A 212 20.64 -6.29 -9.96
CA PRO A 212 19.66 -5.59 -10.81
C PRO A 212 18.67 -6.52 -11.52
N ALA A 213 19.16 -7.66 -12.02
CA ALA A 213 18.33 -8.60 -12.76
C ALA A 213 17.26 -9.23 -11.87
N ALA A 214 17.65 -9.70 -10.68
CA ALA A 214 16.70 -10.27 -9.73
C ALA A 214 15.73 -9.22 -9.20
N PHE A 215 16.20 -8.01 -8.89
CA PHE A 215 15.35 -6.91 -8.46
C PHE A 215 14.24 -6.62 -9.47
N VAL A 216 14.61 -6.37 -10.74
CA VAL A 216 13.63 -6.05 -11.80
C VAL A 216 12.70 -7.23 -12.08
N SER A 217 13.26 -8.45 -12.10
CA SER A 217 12.46 -9.66 -12.31
C SER A 217 11.40 -9.83 -11.22
N ASN A 218 11.78 -9.67 -9.96
CA ASN A 218 10.90 -9.92 -8.83
C ASN A 218 9.89 -8.80 -8.60
N THR A 219 10.31 -7.53 -8.72
CA THR A 219 9.43 -6.39 -8.36
C THR A 219 8.57 -5.88 -9.52
N ILE A 220 9.01 -6.08 -10.77
CA ILE A 220 8.31 -5.57 -11.96
C ILE A 220 7.73 -6.73 -12.78
N TYR A 221 8.58 -7.64 -13.27
CA TYR A 221 8.09 -8.68 -14.18
C TYR A 221 7.24 -9.74 -13.52
N PHE A 222 7.42 -9.99 -12.21
CA PHE A 222 6.62 -10.96 -11.48
C PHE A 222 5.12 -10.65 -11.57
N GLU A 223 4.71 -9.41 -11.34
CA GLU A 223 3.30 -9.01 -11.39
C GLU A 223 2.67 -9.16 -12.77
N PHE A 224 3.46 -8.95 -13.83
CA PHE A 224 2.98 -9.08 -15.22
C PHE A 224 3.13 -10.51 -15.78
N GLY A 225 3.99 -11.32 -15.19
CA GLY A 225 4.22 -12.72 -15.57
C GLY A 225 3.27 -13.70 -14.89
N ARG A 226 2.48 -13.27 -13.92
CA ARG A 226 1.49 -14.14 -13.26
C ARG A 226 0.44 -14.64 -14.27
N PRO A 227 0.01 -15.93 -14.17
CA PRO A 227 -1.13 -16.41 -14.90
C PRO A 227 -2.37 -15.56 -14.61
N VAL A 228 -3.14 -15.24 -15.64
CA VAL A 228 -4.40 -14.56 -15.47
C VAL A 228 -5.46 -15.56 -15.03
N LEU A 229 -6.04 -15.37 -13.86
CA LEU A 229 -7.18 -16.15 -13.41
C LEU A 229 -8.48 -15.61 -14.06
N GLU A 230 -9.42 -16.50 -14.32
CA GLU A 230 -10.76 -16.12 -14.75
C GLU A 230 -11.49 -15.28 -13.71
N LEU A 231 -12.55 -14.58 -14.12
CA LEU A 231 -13.37 -13.72 -13.25
C LEU A 231 -13.86 -14.46 -12.00
N LEU A 232 -14.24 -15.72 -12.16
CA LEU A 232 -14.66 -16.60 -11.07
C LEU A 232 -13.90 -17.92 -11.18
N THR A 233 -13.06 -18.20 -10.20
CA THR A 233 -12.39 -19.49 -10.08
C THR A 233 -12.72 -20.17 -8.77
N HIS A 234 -12.86 -21.50 -8.81
CA HIS A 234 -13.05 -22.32 -7.62
C HIS A 234 -11.69 -22.91 -7.23
N GLY A 235 -11.08 -22.32 -6.21
CA GLY A 235 -9.84 -22.82 -5.62
C GLY A 235 -10.09 -23.64 -4.35
N PRO A 236 -9.03 -24.22 -3.76
CA PRO A 236 -9.11 -24.95 -2.50
C PRO A 236 -9.64 -24.10 -1.33
N SER A 237 -9.49 -22.78 -1.42
CA SER A 237 -9.95 -21.80 -0.42
C SER A 237 -11.35 -21.24 -0.68
N GLY A 238 -12.04 -21.70 -1.73
CA GLY A 238 -13.37 -21.21 -2.11
C GLY A 238 -13.44 -20.49 -3.45
N ILE A 239 -14.36 -19.53 -3.56
CA ILE A 239 -14.56 -18.73 -4.78
C ILE A 239 -13.57 -17.56 -4.78
N ASN A 240 -12.71 -17.50 -5.79
CA ASN A 240 -11.88 -16.34 -6.07
C ASN A 240 -12.55 -15.46 -7.12
N LEU A 241 -12.73 -14.19 -6.81
CA LEU A 241 -13.24 -13.18 -7.73
C LEU A 241 -12.07 -12.32 -8.23
N ASN A 242 -11.81 -12.39 -9.54
CA ASN A 242 -10.79 -11.55 -10.20
C ASN A 242 -11.47 -10.48 -11.10
N PRO A 243 -11.94 -9.35 -10.56
CA PRO A 243 -12.63 -8.31 -11.30
C PRO A 243 -11.68 -7.43 -12.16
N THR A 244 -10.45 -7.85 -12.39
CA THR A 244 -9.53 -7.12 -13.27
C THR A 244 -9.98 -7.21 -14.72
N LEU A 245 -9.53 -6.24 -15.53
CA LEU A 245 -9.77 -6.28 -16.98
C LEU A 245 -9.24 -7.57 -17.58
N SER A 246 -8.09 -8.08 -17.13
CA SER A 246 -7.53 -9.35 -17.61
C SER A 246 -8.40 -10.54 -17.23
N GLY A 247 -8.89 -10.63 -15.99
CA GLY A 247 -9.78 -11.71 -15.55
C GLY A 247 -11.09 -11.73 -16.34
N LEU A 248 -11.68 -10.57 -16.59
CA LEU A 248 -12.89 -10.44 -17.42
C LEU A 248 -12.62 -10.89 -18.86
N MET A 249 -11.50 -10.46 -19.47
CA MET A 249 -11.18 -10.80 -20.87
C MET A 249 -10.86 -12.27 -21.04
N VAL A 250 -10.15 -12.88 -20.09
CA VAL A 250 -9.90 -14.35 -20.12
C VAL A 250 -11.21 -15.12 -20.01
N THR A 251 -12.11 -14.71 -19.12
CA THR A 251 -13.43 -15.36 -18.97
C THR A 251 -14.30 -15.26 -20.22
N LEU A 252 -14.31 -14.10 -20.89
CA LEU A 252 -15.19 -13.86 -22.04
C LEU A 252 -14.57 -14.35 -23.37
N PHE A 253 -13.25 -14.26 -23.52
CA PHE A 253 -12.58 -14.44 -24.81
C PHE A 253 -11.41 -15.44 -24.78
N GLY A 254 -11.09 -16.02 -23.62
CA GLY A 254 -9.97 -16.95 -23.45
C GLY A 254 -8.58 -16.30 -23.61
N ALA A 255 -8.49 -14.97 -23.60
CA ALA A 255 -7.23 -14.25 -23.84
C ALA A 255 -7.02 -13.11 -22.85
N SER A 256 -5.79 -12.97 -22.36
CA SER A 256 -5.41 -11.85 -21.49
C SER A 256 -5.17 -10.56 -22.29
N VAL A 257 -5.33 -9.42 -21.63
CA VAL A 257 -5.05 -8.11 -22.22
C VAL A 257 -3.55 -7.85 -22.25
N PRO A 258 -2.95 -7.52 -23.41
CA PRO A 258 -1.55 -7.16 -23.50
C PRO A 258 -1.20 -5.96 -22.59
N LEU A 259 -0.02 -5.97 -21.97
CA LEU A 259 0.44 -4.92 -21.08
C LEU A 259 0.40 -3.52 -21.72
N ILE A 260 0.76 -3.42 -23.01
CA ILE A 260 0.73 -2.14 -23.73
C ILE A 260 -0.68 -1.55 -23.83
N VAL A 261 -1.70 -2.39 -23.97
CA VAL A 261 -3.11 -1.95 -23.99
C VAL A 261 -3.53 -1.49 -22.61
N LYS A 262 -3.19 -2.23 -21.56
CA LYS A 262 -3.44 -1.84 -20.17
C LYS A 262 -2.78 -0.49 -19.85
N ALA A 263 -1.52 -0.33 -20.21
CA ALA A 263 -0.78 0.91 -20.03
C ALA A 263 -1.43 2.08 -20.79
N GLY A 264 -1.91 1.84 -22.02
CA GLY A 264 -2.66 2.83 -22.80
C GLY A 264 -3.96 3.26 -22.12
N ILE A 265 -4.75 2.32 -21.59
CA ILE A 265 -5.99 2.61 -20.86
C ILE A 265 -5.68 3.45 -19.61
N VAL A 266 -4.68 3.02 -18.82
CA VAL A 266 -4.28 3.72 -17.60
C VAL A 266 -3.80 5.14 -17.92
N ALA A 267 -3.00 5.32 -18.96
CA ALA A 267 -2.54 6.64 -19.40
C ALA A 267 -3.71 7.52 -19.88
N ALA A 268 -4.66 6.97 -20.62
CA ALA A 268 -5.85 7.67 -21.09
C ALA A 268 -6.75 8.15 -19.94
N VAL A 269 -6.75 7.46 -18.80
CA VAL A 269 -7.46 7.90 -17.60
C VAL A 269 -6.62 8.86 -16.76
N LEU A 270 -5.32 8.61 -16.63
CA LEU A 270 -4.41 9.44 -15.82
C LEU A 270 -4.36 10.88 -16.31
N ILE A 271 -4.17 11.09 -17.62
CA ILE A 271 -3.97 12.42 -18.20
C ILE A 271 -5.17 13.38 -17.92
N PRO A 272 -6.44 13.00 -18.19
CA PRO A 272 -7.58 13.88 -17.88
C PRO A 272 -7.76 14.12 -16.38
N LEU A 273 -7.49 13.11 -15.53
CA LEU A 273 -7.60 13.25 -14.08
C LEU A 273 -6.54 14.20 -13.52
N LEU A 274 -5.30 14.13 -14.01
CA LEU A 274 -4.24 15.08 -13.68
C LEU A 274 -4.60 16.48 -14.13
N TRP A 275 -5.10 16.64 -15.36
CA TRP A 275 -5.52 17.95 -15.87
C TRP A 275 -6.58 18.60 -14.98
N LYS A 276 -7.60 17.83 -14.58
CA LYS A 276 -8.69 18.30 -13.71
C LYS A 276 -8.31 18.49 -12.25
N ALA A 277 -7.14 18.02 -11.81
CA ALA A 277 -6.66 18.12 -10.44
C ALA A 277 -6.14 19.54 -10.11
N SER A 278 -7.02 20.52 -10.08
CA SER A 278 -6.70 21.94 -9.90
C SER A 278 -6.57 22.37 -8.44
N THR A 279 -7.15 21.62 -7.51
CA THR A 279 -7.11 21.87 -6.07
C THR A 279 -6.60 20.66 -5.32
N PRO A 280 -6.10 20.81 -4.07
CA PRO A 280 -5.64 19.68 -3.24
C PRO A 280 -6.69 18.60 -3.08
N GLN A 281 -7.93 18.99 -2.85
CA GLN A 281 -9.04 18.06 -2.70
C GLN A 281 -9.27 17.28 -4.00
N LYS A 282 -9.16 17.94 -5.16
CA LYS A 282 -9.25 17.25 -6.46
C LYS A 282 -8.05 16.35 -6.72
N VAL A 283 -6.85 16.72 -6.27
CA VAL A 283 -5.66 15.86 -6.34
C VAL A 283 -5.92 14.54 -5.59
N LEU A 284 -6.38 14.62 -4.35
CA LEU A 284 -6.69 13.43 -3.55
C LEU A 284 -7.83 12.61 -4.16
N LEU A 285 -8.93 13.25 -4.53
CA LEU A 285 -10.10 12.57 -5.09
C LEU A 285 -9.77 11.90 -6.43
N ASN A 286 -9.18 12.64 -7.36
CA ASN A 286 -8.83 12.12 -8.68
C ASN A 286 -7.75 11.03 -8.58
N GLY A 287 -6.77 11.19 -7.69
CA GLY A 287 -5.75 10.17 -7.42
C GLY A 287 -6.36 8.89 -6.85
N SER A 288 -7.32 8.99 -5.93
CA SER A 288 -8.03 7.83 -5.39
C SER A 288 -8.85 7.10 -6.46
N PHE A 289 -9.58 7.81 -7.30
CA PHE A 289 -10.30 7.21 -8.44
C PHE A 289 -9.36 6.58 -9.44
N PHE A 290 -8.24 7.25 -9.75
CA PHE A 290 -7.22 6.70 -10.62
C PHE A 290 -6.65 5.38 -10.07
N LEU A 291 -6.35 5.30 -8.77
CA LEU A 291 -5.87 4.09 -8.12
C LEU A 291 -6.86 2.94 -8.29
N ILE A 292 -8.15 3.17 -8.06
CA ILE A 292 -9.17 2.12 -8.24
C ILE A 292 -9.16 1.60 -9.68
N ILE A 293 -9.12 2.50 -10.66
CA ILE A 293 -9.11 2.09 -12.08
C ILE A 293 -7.80 1.36 -12.41
N ALA A 294 -6.65 1.87 -11.97
CA ALA A 294 -5.36 1.25 -12.22
C ALA A 294 -5.26 -0.15 -11.60
N ILE A 295 -5.79 -0.35 -10.39
CA ILE A 295 -5.86 -1.65 -9.71
C ILE A 295 -6.78 -2.64 -10.47
N LEU A 296 -7.84 -2.16 -11.11
CA LEU A 296 -8.71 -3.01 -11.91
C LEU A 296 -8.17 -3.32 -13.31
N VAL A 297 -7.22 -2.52 -13.81
CA VAL A 297 -6.71 -2.65 -15.19
C VAL A 297 -5.34 -3.31 -15.24
N LEU A 298 -4.38 -2.89 -14.41
CA LEU A 298 -2.97 -3.29 -14.55
C LEU A 298 -2.68 -4.72 -14.11
N PRO A 299 -3.07 -5.17 -12.91
CA PRO A 299 -2.74 -6.50 -12.43
C PRO A 299 -3.39 -7.62 -13.26
N ASN A 300 -2.76 -8.77 -13.27
CA ASN A 300 -3.33 -9.99 -13.81
C ASN A 300 -4.23 -10.72 -12.80
N ASP A 301 -4.05 -10.41 -11.53
CA ASP A 301 -4.80 -10.97 -10.42
C ASP A 301 -5.29 -9.86 -9.50
N PHE A 302 -6.31 -10.13 -8.70
CA PHE A 302 -6.93 -9.14 -7.83
C PHE A 302 -7.00 -9.65 -6.40
N PHE A 303 -6.46 -8.83 -5.50
CA PHE A 303 -6.62 -9.02 -4.07
C PHE A 303 -7.35 -7.82 -3.46
N TRP A 304 -8.34 -8.09 -2.62
CA TRP A 304 -9.12 -7.05 -1.94
C TRP A 304 -8.27 -6.08 -1.14
N VAL A 305 -7.09 -6.53 -0.69
CA VAL A 305 -6.10 -5.70 0.01
C VAL A 305 -5.64 -4.50 -0.83
N TYR A 306 -5.67 -4.58 -2.15
CA TYR A 306 -5.28 -3.47 -3.03
C TYR A 306 -6.19 -2.24 -2.90
N LEU A 307 -7.44 -2.43 -2.45
CA LEU A 307 -8.39 -1.34 -2.25
C LEU A 307 -8.13 -0.53 -0.97
N GLU A 308 -7.27 -0.97 -0.08
CA GLU A 308 -6.98 -0.25 1.17
C GLU A 308 -6.32 1.11 0.91
N LEU A 309 -5.37 1.19 -0.03
CA LEU A 309 -4.70 2.46 -0.36
C LEU A 309 -5.68 3.50 -0.94
N PRO A 310 -6.51 3.20 -1.97
CA PRO A 310 -7.55 4.14 -2.40
C PRO A 310 -8.55 4.49 -1.29
N LEU A 311 -8.91 3.55 -0.43
CA LEU A 311 -9.78 3.83 0.71
C LEU A 311 -9.13 4.83 1.68
N MET A 312 -7.88 4.63 2.06
CA MET A 312 -7.14 5.56 2.91
C MET A 312 -7.04 6.96 2.27
N THR A 313 -6.71 7.05 0.99
CA THR A 313 -6.62 8.35 0.29
C THR A 313 -7.98 9.05 0.17
N LEU A 314 -9.09 8.30 0.01
CA LEU A 314 -10.46 8.83 0.08
C LEU A 314 -10.82 9.31 1.49
N MET A 315 -10.38 8.61 2.55
CA MET A 315 -10.53 9.07 3.93
C MET A 315 -9.79 10.40 4.17
N VAL A 316 -8.57 10.53 3.66
CA VAL A 316 -7.80 11.79 3.71
C VAL A 316 -8.53 12.90 2.94
N TRP A 317 -9.04 12.62 1.74
CA TRP A 317 -9.86 13.56 0.98
C TRP A 317 -11.11 14.00 1.75
N PHE A 318 -11.86 13.06 2.31
CA PHE A 318 -13.06 13.35 3.11
C PHE A 318 -12.74 14.28 4.27
N LEU A 319 -11.66 14.00 5.01
CA LEU A 319 -11.25 14.85 6.13
C LEU A 319 -10.81 16.23 5.68
N SER A 320 -10.10 16.34 4.54
CA SER A 320 -9.65 17.60 3.99
C SER A 320 -10.79 18.48 3.45
N SER A 321 -11.88 17.86 2.98
CA SER A 321 -13.03 18.57 2.40
C SER A 321 -14.04 19.05 3.45
N ARG A 322 -13.98 18.57 4.70
CA ARG A 322 -14.94 18.83 5.78
C ARG A 322 -14.36 19.66 6.92
N GLY A 323 -13.08 20.01 6.88
CA GLY A 323 -12.43 20.87 7.87
C GLY A 323 -12.83 22.34 7.70
N PRO A 324 -12.97 23.11 8.80
CA PRO A 324 -13.22 24.57 8.72
C PRO A 324 -12.01 25.35 8.16
N GLU A 325 -10.83 24.76 8.23
CA GLU A 325 -9.62 25.24 7.58
C GLU A 325 -9.23 24.19 6.54
N THR A 326 -9.20 24.59 5.27
CA THR A 326 -8.63 23.74 4.21
C THR A 326 -7.26 23.30 4.68
N LEU A 327 -7.08 21.98 4.85
CA LEU A 327 -5.75 21.44 5.18
C LEU A 327 -4.75 22.09 4.22
N PRO A 328 -3.65 22.70 4.69
CA PRO A 328 -2.65 23.32 3.83
C PRO A 328 -1.86 22.26 3.08
N ILE A 329 -2.58 21.30 2.48
CA ILE A 329 -1.98 20.27 1.64
C ILE A 329 -1.39 20.93 0.39
N VAL A 330 -1.97 22.06 -0.03
CA VAL A 330 -1.45 22.91 -1.09
C VAL A 330 -2.01 24.34 -0.91
N ASN A 331 -1.49 25.14 -0.02
CA ASN A 331 -1.58 26.59 -0.17
C ASN A 331 -0.24 27.08 -0.74
N PRO A 332 -0.29 27.97 -1.74
CA PRO A 332 0.90 28.53 -2.34
C PRO A 332 1.77 29.31 -1.35
#